data_d07275ce5a89f3adb86651e9bc069780
#
_entry.id   d07275ce5a89f3adb86651e9bc069780
#
_cell.length_a   1.000
_cell.length_b   1.000
_cell.length_c   1.000
_cell.angle_alpha   90.00
_cell.angle_beta   90.00
_cell.angle_gamma   90.00
#
_symmetry.space_group_name_H-M   'P 1'
#
loop_
_entity.id
_entity.type
_entity.pdbx_description
1 polymer ?
#
loop_
_entity_poly.entity_id
_entity_poly.type
_entity_poly.pdbx_seq_one_letter_code
_entity_poly.pdbx_strand_id
1 'polypeptide(L)'
;MGAEQVDAIVVGAGLAGSATAWALARRGRSVAVLEAFGPGHRRGSSHGTARIFRRAYPDPLYVRLTGAAHRLWRRLADEAGEEFVLRTGGLDYGPARQAEKMYDILRAHGVAAELMPAAAAAERWPGVVFGDDPVLFHPDAGVIDPERAMAAMRRLAAAAGAEIFYETAVVRLSATPGGAVVDAVGRSWRAPVVIVAAGPWLEPLLGGLVRLPPLAVEQVAAFHFAPLTPAWNGAPPTPTFIRYSEIVLYGVPAGRDGEAPGAIKVGEHGHGRITTGDDRDGIVDSAARERATAFVRDGLRGLDPAPVGELTCLYTSTASDDFILDRQGPFVICSACSGHGAKFAPLTGEIAADLACGGAPPDHRFTLAAHGR
;
A
#
# COMPACT_ATOMS: atom_id res chain seq x y z
N MET A 1 -17.93 12.84 30.81
CA MET A 1 -16.99 11.73 31.09
C MET A 1 -15.58 12.25 30.83
N GLY A 2 -14.59 11.92 31.66
CA GLY A 2 -13.20 12.34 31.42
C GLY A 2 -12.64 11.65 30.18
N ALA A 3 -11.63 12.28 29.54
CA ALA A 3 -10.94 11.66 28.38
C ALA A 3 -10.16 10.42 28.85
N GLU A 4 -10.25 9.33 28.10
CA GLU A 4 -9.46 8.11 28.32
C GLU A 4 -7.98 8.39 28.05
N GLN A 5 -7.08 7.91 28.91
CA GLN A 5 -5.65 8.21 28.82
C GLN A 5 -4.88 6.97 28.35
N VAL A 6 -4.09 7.15 27.30
CA VAL A 6 -3.22 6.11 26.74
C VAL A 6 -1.85 6.71 26.38
N ASP A 7 -0.84 5.87 26.10
CA ASP A 7 0.49 6.35 25.65
C ASP A 7 0.46 6.88 24.23
N ALA A 8 -0.37 6.30 23.35
CA ALA A 8 -0.49 6.72 21.96
C ALA A 8 -1.90 6.48 21.42
N ILE A 9 -2.34 7.36 20.53
CA ILE A 9 -3.58 7.20 19.78
C ILE A 9 -3.20 7.03 18.30
N VAL A 10 -3.81 6.05 17.62
CA VAL A 10 -3.66 5.85 16.18
C VAL A 10 -5.00 6.14 15.52
N VAL A 11 -5.05 7.12 14.64
CA VAL A 11 -6.25 7.49 13.86
C VAL A 11 -6.21 6.81 12.51
N GLY A 12 -7.15 5.89 12.27
CA GLY A 12 -7.25 5.03 11.10
C GLY A 12 -6.66 3.64 11.34
N ALA A 13 -7.41 2.57 11.00
CA ALA A 13 -6.99 1.17 11.11
C ALA A 13 -6.74 0.51 9.74
N GLY A 14 -6.38 1.30 8.73
CA GLY A 14 -5.85 0.82 7.45
C GLY A 14 -4.47 0.15 7.60
N LEU A 15 -3.80 -0.17 6.48
CA LEU A 15 -2.47 -0.82 6.52
C LEU A 15 -1.47 -0.07 7.39
N ALA A 16 -1.33 1.24 7.21
CA ALA A 16 -0.37 2.04 7.97
C ALA A 16 -0.72 2.10 9.46
N GLY A 17 -2.00 2.35 9.81
CA GLY A 17 -2.42 2.43 11.21
C GLY A 17 -2.38 1.07 11.92
N SER A 18 -2.80 -0.01 11.27
CA SER A 18 -2.68 -1.38 11.83
C SER A 18 -1.22 -1.75 12.09
N ALA A 19 -0.31 -1.42 11.18
CA ALA A 19 1.12 -1.67 11.35
C ALA A 19 1.72 -0.82 12.48
N THR A 20 1.29 0.45 12.59
CA THR A 20 1.73 1.34 13.68
C THR A 20 1.25 0.82 15.05
N ALA A 21 -0.01 0.40 15.15
CA ALA A 21 -0.54 -0.16 16.38
C ALA A 21 0.22 -1.43 16.81
N TRP A 22 0.49 -2.34 15.86
CA TRP A 22 1.32 -3.52 16.10
C TRP A 22 2.73 -3.14 16.58
N ALA A 23 3.38 -2.16 15.94
CA ALA A 23 4.72 -1.73 16.30
C ALA A 23 4.77 -1.06 17.69
N LEU A 24 3.78 -0.24 18.07
CA LEU A 24 3.70 0.42 19.38
C LEU A 24 3.35 -0.56 20.50
N ALA A 25 2.38 -1.44 20.28
CA ALA A 25 1.98 -2.44 21.27
C ALA A 25 3.13 -3.42 21.63
N ARG A 26 3.92 -3.83 20.63
CA ARG A 26 5.14 -4.61 20.85
C ARG A 26 6.20 -3.89 21.69
N ARG A 27 6.17 -2.56 21.74
CA ARG A 27 7.05 -1.73 22.58
C ARG A 27 6.47 -1.50 23.98
N GLY A 28 5.38 -2.19 24.33
CA GLY A 28 4.71 -2.10 25.62
C GLY A 28 3.95 -0.80 25.81
N ARG A 29 3.56 -0.11 24.74
CA ARG A 29 2.74 1.11 24.81
C ARG A 29 1.27 0.76 24.88
N SER A 30 0.53 1.44 25.75
CA SER A 30 -0.94 1.44 25.68
C SER A 30 -1.41 2.24 24.48
N VAL A 31 -2.21 1.63 23.61
CA VAL A 31 -2.61 2.19 22.31
C VAL A 31 -4.11 2.13 22.14
N ALA A 32 -4.74 3.27 21.81
CA ALA A 32 -6.09 3.32 21.29
C ALA A 32 -6.06 3.53 19.77
N VAL A 33 -6.67 2.63 19.01
CA VAL A 33 -6.82 2.74 17.55
C VAL A 33 -8.25 3.14 17.25
N LEU A 34 -8.45 4.26 16.57
CA LEU A 34 -9.77 4.82 16.24
C LEU A 34 -10.02 4.67 14.74
N GLU A 35 -10.99 3.85 14.37
CA GLU A 35 -11.39 3.61 12.99
C GLU A 35 -12.80 4.13 12.74
N ALA A 36 -12.94 4.96 11.72
CA ALA A 36 -14.21 5.61 11.41
C ALA A 36 -15.30 4.63 10.94
N PHE A 37 -14.92 3.50 10.39
CA PHE A 37 -15.84 2.54 9.75
C PHE A 37 -15.78 1.18 10.43
N GLY A 38 -16.71 0.31 10.04
CA GLY A 38 -16.71 -1.09 10.49
C GLY A 38 -15.55 -1.92 9.90
N PRO A 39 -15.24 -3.08 10.49
CA PRO A 39 -14.19 -3.96 9.99
C PRO A 39 -14.46 -4.40 8.55
N GLY A 40 -13.41 -4.42 7.69
CA GLY A 40 -13.52 -4.87 6.30
C GLY A 40 -14.17 -3.87 5.34
N HIS A 41 -14.38 -2.62 5.76
CA HIS A 41 -14.90 -1.59 4.86
C HIS A 41 -14.02 -1.36 3.63
N ARG A 42 -14.64 -0.89 2.53
CA ARG A 42 -13.97 -0.62 1.25
C ARG A 42 -13.84 0.87 0.93
N ARG A 43 -13.89 1.75 1.92
CA ARG A 43 -13.91 3.20 1.69
C ARG A 43 -12.53 3.82 1.46
N GLY A 44 -11.48 3.25 2.04
CA GLY A 44 -10.10 3.75 1.90
C GLY A 44 -9.30 3.04 0.82
N SER A 45 -7.96 2.98 1.04
CA SER A 45 -6.97 2.43 0.10
C SER A 45 -6.54 1.00 0.42
N SER A 46 -6.90 0.47 1.59
CA SER A 46 -6.29 -0.77 2.14
C SER A 46 -7.10 -2.04 1.87
N HIS A 47 -8.29 -1.94 1.28
CA HIS A 47 -9.17 -3.07 1.02
C HIS A 47 -8.68 -3.96 -0.15
N GLY A 48 -9.25 -5.16 -0.26
CA GLY A 48 -8.93 -6.15 -1.27
C GLY A 48 -7.81 -7.10 -0.83
N THR A 49 -7.63 -8.21 -1.55
CA THR A 49 -6.81 -9.34 -1.11
C THR A 49 -5.53 -9.55 -1.92
N ALA A 50 -5.23 -8.66 -2.86
CA ALA A 50 -3.99 -8.73 -3.64
C ALA A 50 -3.36 -7.35 -3.85
N ARG A 51 -2.07 -7.22 -3.49
CA ARG A 51 -1.18 -6.09 -3.78
C ARG A 51 0.18 -6.60 -4.20
N ILE A 52 0.88 -5.86 -5.06
CA ILE A 52 2.22 -6.23 -5.49
C ILE A 52 3.24 -5.97 -4.39
N PHE A 53 4.00 -6.99 -4.01
CA PHE A 53 5.28 -6.83 -3.36
C PHE A 53 6.39 -6.87 -4.42
N ARG A 54 7.24 -5.85 -4.45
CA ARG A 54 8.40 -5.81 -5.35
C ARG A 54 9.54 -5.00 -4.75
N ARG A 55 10.77 -5.31 -5.15
CA ARG A 55 11.98 -4.58 -4.75
C ARG A 55 12.55 -3.72 -5.88
N ALA A 56 12.05 -3.86 -7.09
CA ALA A 56 12.51 -3.14 -8.27
C ALA A 56 12.04 -1.68 -8.23
N TYR A 57 12.93 -0.80 -7.81
CA TYR A 57 12.78 0.65 -7.80
C TYR A 57 13.96 1.32 -8.49
N PRO A 58 13.75 2.42 -9.27
CA PRO A 58 14.83 3.19 -9.89
C PRO A 58 15.64 3.99 -8.87
N ASP A 59 15.11 4.15 -7.67
CA ASP A 59 15.71 4.90 -6.58
C ASP A 59 16.33 3.95 -5.54
N PRO A 60 17.65 4.03 -5.30
CA PRO A 60 18.35 3.23 -4.30
C PRO A 60 17.77 3.33 -2.88
N LEU A 61 17.19 4.48 -2.49
CA LEU A 61 16.53 4.63 -1.20
C LEU A 61 15.38 3.64 -1.08
N TYR A 62 14.49 3.59 -2.08
CA TYR A 62 13.35 2.67 -2.07
C TYR A 62 13.78 1.19 -2.17
N VAL A 63 14.89 0.87 -2.86
CA VAL A 63 15.44 -0.50 -2.85
C VAL A 63 15.85 -0.92 -1.44
N ARG A 64 16.51 -0.01 -0.68
CA ARG A 64 16.85 -0.28 0.74
C ARG A 64 15.61 -0.42 1.61
N LEU A 65 14.64 0.48 1.45
CA LEU A 65 13.38 0.45 2.21
C LEU A 65 12.57 -0.82 1.94
N THR A 66 12.49 -1.29 0.68
CA THR A 66 11.81 -2.57 0.39
C THR A 66 12.53 -3.75 1.02
N GLY A 67 13.86 -3.71 1.14
CA GLY A 67 14.62 -4.72 1.87
C GLY A 67 14.30 -4.74 3.38
N ALA A 68 14.18 -3.56 3.99
CA ALA A 68 13.74 -3.43 5.38
C ALA A 68 12.28 -3.90 5.56
N ALA A 69 11.39 -3.50 4.66
CA ALA A 69 10.00 -3.94 4.66
C ALA A 69 9.88 -5.47 4.53
N HIS A 70 10.68 -6.09 3.66
CA HIS A 70 10.68 -7.55 3.49
C HIS A 70 11.03 -8.29 4.79
N ARG A 71 12.01 -7.81 5.54
CA ARG A 71 12.34 -8.40 6.86
C ARG A 71 11.20 -8.27 7.85
N LEU A 72 10.47 -7.16 7.82
CA LEU A 72 9.33 -6.93 8.70
C LEU A 72 8.08 -7.72 8.27
N TRP A 73 7.88 -7.96 6.98
CA TRP A 73 6.86 -8.88 6.50
C TRP A 73 7.10 -10.31 7.01
N ARG A 74 8.35 -10.77 6.97
CA ARG A 74 8.72 -12.07 7.54
C ARG A 74 8.49 -12.13 9.05
N ARG A 75 8.90 -11.07 9.76
CA ARG A 75 8.65 -10.99 11.21
C ARG A 75 7.15 -11.05 11.53
N LEU A 76 6.31 -10.35 10.76
CA LEU A 76 4.86 -10.44 10.93
C LEU A 76 4.36 -11.87 10.70
N ALA A 77 4.89 -12.56 9.68
CA ALA A 77 4.55 -13.95 9.40
C ALA A 77 4.93 -14.87 10.54
N ASP A 78 6.15 -14.74 11.07
CA ASP A 78 6.66 -15.53 12.21
C ASP A 78 5.78 -15.30 13.47
N GLU A 79 5.46 -14.04 13.80
CA GLU A 79 4.65 -13.70 14.98
C GLU A 79 3.17 -14.12 14.82
N ALA A 80 2.65 -14.08 13.61
CA ALA A 80 1.26 -14.45 13.33
C ALA A 80 1.04 -15.94 13.08
N GLY A 81 2.09 -16.68 12.74
CA GLY A 81 2.02 -18.08 12.33
C GLY A 81 1.40 -18.29 10.95
N GLU A 82 1.46 -17.28 10.07
CA GLU A 82 0.87 -17.34 8.72
C GLU A 82 1.61 -16.43 7.73
N GLU A 83 1.65 -16.84 6.45
CA GLU A 83 2.28 -16.06 5.38
C GLU A 83 1.34 -15.01 4.79
N PHE A 84 1.88 -13.81 4.54
CA PHE A 84 1.17 -12.67 3.95
C PHE A 84 1.69 -12.27 2.58
N VAL A 85 2.87 -12.75 2.21
CA VAL A 85 3.51 -12.48 0.92
C VAL A 85 3.72 -13.80 0.19
N LEU A 86 2.85 -14.08 -0.79
CA LEU A 86 3.04 -15.21 -1.70
C LEU A 86 4.11 -14.85 -2.74
N ARG A 87 5.26 -15.52 -2.70
CA ARG A 87 6.34 -15.34 -3.67
C ARG A 87 5.96 -15.96 -5.01
N THR A 88 5.71 -15.10 -6.01
CA THR A 88 5.39 -15.51 -7.38
C THR A 88 6.46 -15.08 -8.38
N GLY A 89 7.41 -14.26 -7.93
CA GLY A 89 8.24 -13.47 -8.82
C GLY A 89 7.52 -12.25 -9.36
N GLY A 90 8.27 -11.39 -10.05
CA GLY A 90 7.74 -10.19 -10.68
C GLY A 90 8.45 -9.85 -11.97
N LEU A 91 7.71 -9.36 -12.95
CA LEU A 91 8.18 -8.93 -14.25
C LEU A 91 8.03 -7.44 -14.40
N ASP A 92 9.09 -6.76 -14.77
CA ASP A 92 9.08 -5.36 -15.19
C ASP A 92 9.52 -5.29 -16.65
N TYR A 93 8.71 -4.70 -17.54
CA TYR A 93 8.97 -4.66 -18.97
C TYR A 93 8.33 -3.43 -19.65
N GLY A 94 8.63 -3.26 -20.93
CA GLY A 94 8.10 -2.20 -21.77
C GLY A 94 9.05 -1.02 -21.97
N PRO A 95 8.80 -0.17 -22.98
CA PRO A 95 9.76 0.79 -23.53
C PRO A 95 10.21 1.87 -22.53
N ALA A 96 9.39 2.21 -21.56
CA ALA A 96 9.72 3.24 -20.55
C ALA A 96 10.48 2.68 -19.33
N ARG A 97 10.81 1.36 -19.28
CA ARG A 97 11.32 0.73 -18.06
C ARG A 97 12.80 0.95 -17.79
N GLN A 98 13.65 1.06 -18.81
CA GLN A 98 15.12 1.05 -18.66
C GLN A 98 15.58 -0.18 -17.84
N ALA A 99 15.25 -1.37 -18.31
CA ALA A 99 15.39 -2.62 -17.58
C ALA A 99 16.85 -2.90 -17.16
N GLU A 100 17.83 -2.57 -18.00
CA GLU A 100 19.26 -2.72 -17.73
C GLU A 100 19.70 -1.88 -16.54
N LYS A 101 19.35 -0.60 -16.53
CA LYS A 101 19.66 0.32 -15.41
C LYS A 101 19.04 -0.18 -14.10
N MET A 102 17.82 -0.70 -14.18
CA MET A 102 17.15 -1.27 -13.02
C MET A 102 17.86 -2.53 -12.52
N TYR A 103 18.28 -3.40 -13.43
CA TYR A 103 19.06 -4.59 -13.12
C TYR A 103 20.34 -4.23 -12.36
N ASP A 104 21.10 -3.24 -12.86
CA ASP A 104 22.32 -2.78 -12.20
C ASP A 104 22.07 -2.24 -10.80
N ILE A 105 21.00 -1.45 -10.61
CA ILE A 105 20.61 -0.93 -9.29
C ILE A 105 20.30 -2.07 -8.33
N LEU A 106 19.51 -3.06 -8.75
CA LEU A 106 19.15 -4.20 -7.92
C LEU A 106 20.39 -5.02 -7.53
N ARG A 107 21.26 -5.30 -8.51
CA ARG A 107 22.53 -6.01 -8.30
C ARG A 107 23.43 -5.30 -7.31
N ALA A 108 23.57 -3.98 -7.45
CA ALA A 108 24.37 -3.16 -6.54
C ALA A 108 23.87 -3.19 -5.08
N HIS A 109 22.60 -3.54 -4.89
CA HIS A 109 21.97 -3.66 -3.55
C HIS A 109 21.77 -5.12 -3.11
N GLY A 110 22.41 -6.09 -3.78
CA GLY A 110 22.32 -7.51 -3.42
C GLY A 110 20.92 -8.11 -3.61
N VAL A 111 20.11 -7.55 -4.51
CA VAL A 111 18.78 -8.06 -4.85
C VAL A 111 18.89 -9.02 -6.02
N ALA A 112 18.37 -10.22 -5.87
CA ALA A 112 18.32 -11.20 -6.95
C ALA A 112 17.45 -10.68 -8.11
N ALA A 113 18.01 -10.67 -9.30
CA ALA A 113 17.34 -10.24 -10.52
C ALA A 113 17.95 -10.94 -11.74
N GLU A 114 17.13 -11.15 -12.75
CA GLU A 114 17.51 -11.70 -14.06
C GLU A 114 17.08 -10.69 -15.13
N LEU A 115 17.99 -10.34 -16.02
CA LEU A 115 17.69 -9.57 -17.21
C LEU A 115 17.73 -10.50 -18.41
N MET A 116 16.68 -10.53 -19.22
CA MET A 116 16.57 -11.45 -20.34
C MET A 116 15.96 -10.79 -21.58
N PRO A 117 16.31 -11.27 -22.79
CA PRO A 117 15.62 -10.85 -24.01
C PRO A 117 14.13 -11.17 -23.97
N ALA A 118 13.31 -10.36 -24.62
CA ALA A 118 11.86 -10.57 -24.71
C ALA A 118 11.48 -11.97 -25.23
N ALA A 119 12.22 -12.51 -26.18
CA ALA A 119 11.98 -13.85 -26.70
C ALA A 119 12.12 -14.94 -25.62
N ALA A 120 13.16 -14.88 -24.80
CA ALA A 120 13.36 -15.83 -23.71
C ALA A 120 12.28 -15.67 -22.61
N ALA A 121 11.85 -14.44 -22.36
CA ALA A 121 10.73 -14.17 -21.44
C ALA A 121 9.41 -14.74 -21.99
N ALA A 122 9.15 -14.63 -23.29
CA ALA A 122 7.95 -15.15 -23.92
C ALA A 122 7.90 -16.71 -23.91
N GLU A 123 9.05 -17.38 -24.01
CA GLU A 123 9.15 -18.83 -23.83
C GLU A 123 8.80 -19.24 -22.38
N ARG A 124 9.29 -18.48 -21.40
CA ARG A 124 9.07 -18.76 -19.98
C ARG A 124 7.66 -18.39 -19.50
N TRP A 125 7.07 -17.32 -20.04
CA TRP A 125 5.72 -16.84 -19.71
C TRP A 125 4.90 -16.56 -20.97
N PRO A 126 4.43 -17.60 -21.65
CA PRO A 126 3.79 -17.49 -22.97
C PRO A 126 2.45 -16.74 -22.95
N GLY A 127 1.88 -16.54 -21.76
CA GLY A 127 0.68 -15.72 -21.57
C GLY A 127 0.93 -14.22 -21.69
N VAL A 128 2.18 -13.73 -21.60
CA VAL A 128 2.50 -12.29 -21.63
C VAL A 128 3.16 -11.92 -22.96
N VAL A 129 2.71 -10.83 -23.57
CA VAL A 129 3.32 -10.24 -24.78
C VAL A 129 4.28 -9.14 -24.36
N PHE A 130 5.58 -9.35 -24.55
CA PHE A 130 6.63 -8.46 -24.04
C PHE A 130 7.08 -7.35 -25.01
N GLY A 131 6.80 -7.46 -26.31
CA GLY A 131 7.41 -6.60 -27.33
C GLY A 131 8.87 -6.96 -27.55
N ASP A 132 9.74 -5.96 -27.84
CA ASP A 132 11.16 -6.16 -28.19
C ASP A 132 12.12 -5.76 -27.05
N ASP A 133 11.63 -5.06 -26.04
CA ASP A 133 12.46 -4.55 -24.93
C ASP A 133 12.89 -5.68 -23.97
N PRO A 134 14.08 -5.59 -23.34
CA PRO A 134 14.48 -6.53 -22.31
C PRO A 134 13.49 -6.59 -21.14
N VAL A 135 13.35 -7.78 -20.60
CA VAL A 135 12.48 -8.06 -19.44
C VAL A 135 13.33 -8.28 -18.21
N LEU A 136 12.99 -7.56 -17.14
CA LEU A 136 13.56 -7.75 -15.83
C LEU A 136 12.66 -8.66 -15.00
N PHE A 137 13.20 -9.79 -14.56
CA PHE A 137 12.55 -10.68 -13.60
C PHE A 137 13.24 -10.58 -12.24
N HIS A 138 12.46 -10.51 -11.18
CA HIS A 138 12.98 -10.55 -9.81
C HIS A 138 12.20 -11.57 -8.97
N PRO A 139 12.88 -12.64 -8.51
CA PRO A 139 12.24 -13.80 -7.88
C PRO A 139 11.63 -13.50 -6.51
N ASP A 140 12.10 -12.46 -5.81
CA ASP A 140 11.61 -12.07 -4.49
C ASP A 140 10.32 -11.22 -4.52
N ALA A 141 9.78 -10.95 -5.70
CA ALA A 141 8.48 -10.31 -5.84
C ALA A 141 7.33 -11.27 -5.60
N GLY A 142 6.15 -10.72 -5.41
CA GLY A 142 4.96 -11.55 -5.22
C GLY A 142 3.71 -10.75 -4.86
N VAL A 143 2.78 -11.42 -4.25
CA VAL A 143 1.45 -10.90 -3.90
C VAL A 143 1.33 -10.80 -2.39
N ILE A 144 0.96 -9.61 -1.90
CA ILE A 144 0.57 -9.39 -0.50
C ILE A 144 -0.94 -9.57 -0.38
N ASP A 145 -1.39 -10.23 0.67
CA ASP A 145 -2.79 -10.19 1.12
C ASP A 145 -2.94 -9.11 2.22
N PRO A 146 -3.36 -7.90 1.85
CA PRO A 146 -3.41 -6.80 2.81
C PRO A 146 -4.51 -6.96 3.85
N GLU A 147 -5.63 -7.61 3.52
CA GLU A 147 -6.72 -7.84 4.48
C GLU A 147 -6.31 -8.80 5.59
N ARG A 148 -5.68 -9.93 5.24
CA ARG A 148 -5.13 -10.86 6.23
C ARG A 148 -4.04 -10.19 7.06
N ALA A 149 -3.14 -9.45 6.42
CA ALA A 149 -2.07 -8.75 7.11
C ALA A 149 -2.60 -7.73 8.13
N MET A 150 -3.59 -6.90 7.75
CA MET A 150 -4.22 -5.96 8.67
C MET A 150 -4.90 -6.68 9.85
N ALA A 151 -5.62 -7.76 9.57
CA ALA A 151 -6.27 -8.56 10.61
C ALA A 151 -5.25 -9.14 11.59
N ALA A 152 -4.12 -9.67 11.10
CA ALA A 152 -3.05 -10.21 11.93
C ALA A 152 -2.38 -9.11 12.77
N MET A 153 -2.01 -7.98 12.16
CA MET A 153 -1.42 -6.85 12.88
C MET A 153 -2.32 -6.34 14.00
N ARG A 154 -3.63 -6.19 13.73
CA ARG A 154 -4.60 -5.77 14.76
C ARG A 154 -4.79 -6.82 15.85
N ARG A 155 -4.84 -8.10 15.50
CA ARG A 155 -4.93 -9.21 16.46
C ARG A 155 -3.71 -9.25 17.38
N LEU A 156 -2.52 -9.12 16.82
CA LEU A 156 -1.26 -9.10 17.58
C LEU A 156 -1.16 -7.84 18.47
N ALA A 157 -1.58 -6.68 17.96
CA ALA A 157 -1.63 -5.46 18.75
C ALA A 157 -2.61 -5.58 19.94
N ALA A 158 -3.81 -6.13 19.71
CA ALA A 158 -4.80 -6.36 20.75
C ALA A 158 -4.32 -7.37 21.79
N ALA A 159 -3.65 -8.44 21.38
CA ALA A 159 -3.05 -9.41 22.29
C ALA A 159 -1.96 -8.80 23.17
N ALA A 160 -1.31 -7.73 22.70
CA ALA A 160 -0.35 -6.93 23.45
C ALA A 160 -0.95 -5.71 24.18
N GLY A 161 -2.29 -5.61 24.29
CA GLY A 161 -2.99 -4.62 25.10
C GLY A 161 -3.47 -3.37 24.33
N ALA A 162 -3.37 -3.32 22.99
CA ALA A 162 -3.99 -2.25 22.23
C ALA A 162 -5.51 -2.42 22.15
N GLU A 163 -6.26 -1.32 22.23
CA GLU A 163 -7.70 -1.31 22.05
C GLU A 163 -8.07 -0.74 20.68
N ILE A 164 -8.98 -1.41 19.97
CA ILE A 164 -9.40 -0.99 18.63
C ILE A 164 -10.88 -0.66 18.64
N PHE A 165 -11.17 0.60 18.34
CA PHE A 165 -12.51 1.16 18.33
C PHE A 165 -12.96 1.37 16.89
N TYR A 166 -13.88 0.53 16.43
CA TYR A 166 -14.53 0.68 15.12
C TYR A 166 -15.72 1.62 15.20
N GLU A 167 -16.20 2.10 14.05
CA GLU A 167 -17.31 3.06 13.93
C GLU A 167 -17.13 4.28 14.83
N THR A 168 -15.85 4.68 14.98
CA THR A 168 -15.40 5.74 15.89
C THR A 168 -14.67 6.81 15.08
N ALA A 169 -15.45 7.58 14.31
CA ALA A 169 -14.94 8.67 13.50
C ALA A 169 -14.41 9.79 14.39
N VAL A 170 -13.14 10.15 14.18
CA VAL A 170 -12.53 11.32 14.82
C VAL A 170 -13.10 12.58 14.20
N VAL A 171 -13.65 13.45 15.05
CA VAL A 171 -14.27 14.72 14.62
C VAL A 171 -13.37 15.92 14.90
N ARG A 172 -12.43 15.81 15.84
CA ARG A 172 -11.50 16.90 16.16
C ARG A 172 -10.21 16.37 16.80
N LEU A 173 -9.11 16.99 16.41
CA LEU A 173 -7.81 16.88 17.04
C LEU A 173 -7.45 18.22 17.68
N SER A 174 -6.86 18.20 18.88
CA SER A 174 -6.45 19.41 19.59
C SER A 174 -5.11 19.19 20.27
N ALA A 175 -4.13 20.03 19.99
CA ALA A 175 -2.87 20.02 20.72
C ALA A 175 -3.07 20.63 22.12
N THR A 176 -2.42 20.04 23.11
CA THR A 176 -2.45 20.49 24.51
C THR A 176 -1.04 20.49 25.10
N PRO A 177 -0.80 21.20 26.20
CA PRO A 177 0.45 21.05 26.93
C PRO A 177 0.65 19.58 27.34
N GLY A 178 1.74 18.96 26.81
CA GLY A 178 2.09 17.56 27.10
C GLY A 178 1.43 16.51 26.19
N GLY A 179 0.74 16.89 25.10
CA GLY A 179 0.17 15.92 24.16
C GLY A 179 -0.97 16.45 23.31
N ALA A 180 -1.96 15.61 23.07
CA ALA A 180 -3.17 15.97 22.31
C ALA A 180 -4.41 15.31 22.89
N VAL A 181 -5.57 15.91 22.56
CA VAL A 181 -6.91 15.34 22.76
C VAL A 181 -7.48 14.99 21.40
N VAL A 182 -8.08 13.82 21.31
CA VAL A 182 -8.80 13.31 20.15
C VAL A 182 -10.26 13.13 20.55
N ASP A 183 -11.15 13.87 19.89
CA ASP A 183 -12.59 13.80 20.10
C ASP A 183 -13.25 12.97 18.98
N ALA A 184 -14.06 12.00 19.35
CA ALA A 184 -15.03 11.31 18.51
C ALA A 184 -16.43 11.52 19.07
N VAL A 185 -17.45 11.04 18.39
CA VAL A 185 -18.84 11.20 18.85
C VAL A 185 -19.03 10.49 20.20
N GLY A 186 -19.31 11.27 21.25
CA GLY A 186 -19.61 10.77 22.59
C GLY A 186 -18.42 10.29 23.43
N ARG A 187 -17.20 10.32 22.89
CA ARG A 187 -15.97 9.87 23.58
C ARG A 187 -14.79 10.76 23.24
N SER A 188 -13.83 10.83 24.17
CA SER A 188 -12.57 11.55 23.97
C SER A 188 -11.41 10.75 24.54
N TRP A 189 -10.25 10.87 23.90
CA TRP A 189 -8.98 10.28 24.34
C TRP A 189 -7.93 11.37 24.50
N ARG A 190 -6.97 11.12 25.38
CA ARG A 190 -5.79 11.95 25.56
C ARG A 190 -4.53 11.08 25.48
N ALA A 191 -3.51 11.56 24.76
CA ALA A 191 -2.22 10.92 24.71
C ALA A 191 -1.09 11.94 24.53
N PRO A 192 0.16 11.59 24.94
CA PRO A 192 1.35 12.37 24.60
C PRO A 192 1.59 12.49 23.10
N VAL A 193 1.13 11.52 22.32
CA VAL A 193 1.32 11.47 20.86
C VAL A 193 0.12 10.86 20.16
N VAL A 194 -0.22 11.43 19.00
CA VAL A 194 -1.28 10.94 18.10
C VAL A 194 -0.68 10.67 16.73
N ILE A 195 -0.81 9.46 16.24
CA ILE A 195 -0.39 9.05 14.90
C ILE A 195 -1.59 9.15 13.97
N VAL A 196 -1.52 10.01 12.96
CA VAL A 196 -2.60 10.20 12.01
C VAL A 196 -2.29 9.43 10.73
N ALA A 197 -2.91 8.25 10.60
CA ALA A 197 -2.81 7.33 9.48
C ALA A 197 -4.13 7.23 8.70
N ALA A 198 -4.80 8.38 8.54
CA ALA A 198 -6.18 8.50 8.08
C ALA A 198 -6.33 8.45 6.53
N GLY A 199 -5.23 8.19 5.79
CA GLY A 199 -5.27 8.09 4.32
C GLY A 199 -5.88 9.34 3.67
N PRO A 200 -6.95 9.22 2.87
CA PRO A 200 -7.54 10.35 2.15
C PRO A 200 -8.24 11.38 3.07
N TRP A 201 -8.42 11.07 4.35
CA TRP A 201 -8.98 12.01 5.36
C TRP A 201 -7.90 12.74 6.15
N LEU A 202 -6.62 12.61 5.79
CA LEU A 202 -5.51 13.25 6.51
C LEU A 202 -5.64 14.78 6.53
N GLU A 203 -5.90 15.38 5.38
CA GLU A 203 -5.99 16.85 5.24
C GLU A 203 -7.18 17.43 6.03
N PRO A 204 -8.41 16.92 5.94
CA PRO A 204 -9.53 17.40 6.77
C PRO A 204 -9.26 17.29 8.27
N LEU A 205 -8.52 16.29 8.72
CA LEU A 205 -8.23 16.11 10.16
C LEU A 205 -7.09 17.00 10.66
N LEU A 206 -6.07 17.27 9.87
CA LEU A 206 -4.84 17.93 10.28
C LEU A 206 -4.64 19.33 9.69
N GLY A 207 -5.35 19.71 8.63
CA GLY A 207 -5.08 20.91 7.84
C GLY A 207 -5.11 22.24 8.62
N GLY A 208 -5.70 22.28 9.78
CA GLY A 208 -5.67 23.45 10.66
C GLY A 208 -4.59 23.41 11.76
N LEU A 209 -3.93 22.26 11.95
CA LEU A 209 -2.98 21.98 13.03
C LEU A 209 -1.55 21.81 12.53
N VAL A 210 -1.42 21.26 11.32
CA VAL A 210 -0.15 20.95 10.67
C VAL A 210 -0.19 21.52 9.26
N ARG A 211 0.86 22.20 8.84
CA ARG A 211 0.98 22.64 7.44
C ARG A 211 1.35 21.44 6.56
N LEU A 212 0.34 20.82 5.98
CA LEU A 212 0.51 19.73 5.03
C LEU A 212 0.87 20.27 3.63
N PRO A 213 1.65 19.54 2.83
CA PRO A 213 1.76 19.80 1.40
C PRO A 213 0.43 19.45 0.70
N PRO A 214 0.21 19.94 -0.52
CA PRO A 214 -0.93 19.50 -1.33
C PRO A 214 -0.93 17.99 -1.49
N LEU A 215 -2.07 17.35 -1.23
CA LEU A 215 -2.29 15.92 -1.41
C LEU A 215 -3.33 15.71 -2.51
N ALA A 216 -2.99 14.92 -3.51
CA ALA A 216 -3.94 14.49 -4.52
C ALA A 216 -4.62 13.19 -4.05
N VAL A 217 -5.94 13.22 -3.91
CA VAL A 217 -6.74 12.02 -3.70
C VAL A 217 -7.34 11.61 -5.04
N GLU A 218 -6.99 10.40 -5.50
CA GLU A 218 -7.43 9.87 -6.78
C GLU A 218 -8.25 8.60 -6.60
N GLN A 219 -9.41 8.52 -7.25
CA GLN A 219 -10.15 7.26 -7.37
C GLN A 219 -9.65 6.52 -8.61
N VAL A 220 -8.95 5.42 -8.40
CA VAL A 220 -8.42 4.52 -9.43
C VAL A 220 -9.28 3.27 -9.54
N ALA A 221 -9.22 2.59 -10.70
CA ALA A 221 -9.93 1.34 -10.95
C ALA A 221 -8.99 0.16 -11.14
N ALA A 222 -9.47 -1.04 -10.84
CA ALA A 222 -8.84 -2.29 -11.21
C ALA A 222 -9.92 -3.32 -11.59
N PHE A 223 -9.53 -4.28 -12.42
CA PHE A 223 -10.42 -5.23 -13.08
C PHE A 223 -9.91 -6.65 -12.90
N HIS A 224 -10.80 -7.60 -12.72
CA HIS A 224 -10.47 -9.02 -12.68
C HIS A 224 -10.80 -9.66 -14.03
N PHE A 225 -9.84 -10.40 -14.58
CA PHE A 225 -9.98 -11.10 -15.85
C PHE A 225 -9.82 -12.61 -15.64
N ALA A 226 -10.77 -13.38 -16.17
CA ALA A 226 -10.77 -14.82 -15.99
C ALA A 226 -9.77 -15.51 -16.95
N PRO A 227 -9.03 -16.56 -16.51
CA PRO A 227 -8.18 -17.35 -17.38
C PRO A 227 -9.01 -18.26 -18.28
N LEU A 228 -8.71 -18.25 -19.58
CA LEU A 228 -9.26 -19.17 -20.58
C LEU A 228 -8.33 -20.37 -20.81
N THR A 229 -7.08 -20.29 -20.34
CA THR A 229 -6.07 -21.34 -20.53
C THR A 229 -5.32 -21.62 -19.24
N PRO A 230 -4.74 -22.81 -19.07
CA PRO A 230 -3.91 -23.15 -17.90
C PRO A 230 -2.65 -22.31 -17.73
N ALA A 231 -2.24 -21.53 -18.73
CA ALA A 231 -1.03 -20.69 -18.67
C ALA A 231 -1.01 -19.72 -17.48
N TRP A 232 -2.19 -19.39 -16.95
CA TRP A 232 -2.36 -18.46 -15.81
C TRP A 232 -2.55 -19.15 -14.46
N ASN A 233 -2.81 -20.47 -14.46
CA ASN A 233 -3.09 -21.28 -13.26
C ASN A 233 -2.02 -22.34 -12.99
N GLY A 234 -0.87 -22.25 -13.66
CA GLY A 234 0.17 -23.26 -13.62
C GLY A 234 1.08 -23.21 -12.39
N ALA A 235 1.94 -24.21 -12.29
CA ALA A 235 3.13 -24.20 -11.44
C ALA A 235 4.36 -24.03 -12.35
N PRO A 236 5.23 -23.01 -12.12
CA PRO A 236 5.22 -22.04 -11.03
C PRO A 236 4.04 -21.05 -11.09
N PRO A 237 3.70 -20.40 -9.97
CA PRO A 237 2.65 -19.41 -9.95
C PRO A 237 2.89 -18.27 -10.94
N THR A 238 1.84 -17.72 -11.51
CA THR A 238 1.93 -16.54 -12.38
C THR A 238 2.62 -15.40 -11.64
N PRO A 239 3.71 -14.81 -12.18
CA PRO A 239 4.36 -13.68 -11.55
C PRO A 239 3.47 -12.43 -11.58
N THR A 240 3.70 -11.52 -10.64
CA THR A 240 3.20 -10.16 -10.80
C THR A 240 3.91 -9.50 -11.98
N PHE A 241 3.26 -8.55 -12.65
CA PHE A 241 3.92 -7.85 -13.75
C PHE A 241 3.56 -6.38 -13.80
N ILE A 242 4.47 -5.57 -14.33
CA ILE A 242 4.26 -4.16 -14.59
C ILE A 242 4.80 -3.84 -15.99
N ARG A 243 3.91 -3.34 -16.85
CA ARG A 243 4.28 -2.82 -18.16
C ARG A 243 4.44 -1.32 -18.07
N TYR A 244 5.63 -0.85 -18.38
CA TYR A 244 5.97 0.57 -18.41
C TYR A 244 5.87 1.10 -19.84
N SER A 245 4.87 1.93 -20.06
CA SER A 245 4.60 2.64 -21.32
C SER A 245 4.09 4.03 -20.96
N GLU A 246 3.46 4.73 -21.87
CA GLU A 246 2.81 6.02 -21.61
C GLU A 246 1.83 5.91 -20.41
N ILE A 247 1.07 4.82 -20.34
CA ILE A 247 0.27 4.45 -19.18
C ILE A 247 0.89 3.21 -18.55
N VAL A 248 1.22 3.29 -17.26
CA VAL A 248 1.76 2.16 -16.52
C VAL A 248 0.61 1.22 -16.15
N LEU A 249 0.65 0.01 -16.67
CA LEU A 249 -0.30 -1.06 -16.40
C LEU A 249 0.36 -2.15 -15.55
N TYR A 250 -0.37 -2.63 -14.56
CA TYR A 250 0.11 -3.72 -13.72
C TYR A 250 -0.88 -4.88 -13.71
N GLY A 251 -0.36 -6.08 -13.49
CA GLY A 251 -1.17 -7.26 -13.22
C GLY A 251 -0.66 -8.04 -12.02
N VAL A 252 -1.58 -8.62 -11.29
CA VAL A 252 -1.29 -9.43 -10.13
C VAL A 252 -2.30 -10.59 -10.06
N PRO A 253 -1.86 -11.81 -9.73
CA PRO A 253 -2.79 -12.88 -9.41
C PRO A 253 -3.82 -12.38 -8.41
N ALA A 254 -5.08 -12.44 -8.77
CA ALA A 254 -6.15 -12.00 -7.89
C ALA A 254 -6.13 -12.87 -6.62
N GLY A 255 -6.42 -12.22 -5.50
CA GLY A 255 -6.57 -12.94 -4.25
C GLY A 255 -7.96 -13.56 -4.12
N ARG A 256 -8.43 -13.67 -2.89
CA ARG A 256 -9.76 -14.21 -2.57
C ARG A 256 -10.92 -13.32 -3.06
N ASP A 257 -10.65 -12.07 -3.42
CA ASP A 257 -11.59 -11.12 -4.02
C ASP A 257 -11.68 -11.23 -5.55
N GLY A 258 -10.96 -12.19 -6.16
CA GLY A 258 -11.14 -12.52 -7.57
C GLY A 258 -12.49 -13.20 -7.81
N GLU A 259 -13.25 -12.72 -8.80
CA GLU A 259 -14.58 -13.23 -9.14
C GLU A 259 -14.53 -14.60 -9.84
N ALA A 260 -13.36 -15.03 -10.31
CA ALA A 260 -13.12 -16.33 -10.91
C ALA A 260 -11.84 -16.98 -10.37
N PRO A 261 -11.77 -18.31 -10.26
CA PRO A 261 -10.55 -19.01 -9.86
C PRO A 261 -9.39 -18.68 -10.80
N GLY A 262 -8.25 -18.26 -10.23
CA GLY A 262 -7.06 -17.89 -11.00
C GLY A 262 -7.16 -16.58 -11.78
N ALA A 263 -8.18 -15.77 -11.52
CA ALA A 263 -8.30 -14.46 -12.15
C ALA A 263 -7.04 -13.61 -11.96
N ILE A 264 -6.75 -12.78 -12.94
CA ILE A 264 -5.69 -11.78 -12.88
C ILE A 264 -6.33 -10.42 -12.68
N LYS A 265 -5.89 -9.71 -11.63
CA LYS A 265 -6.27 -8.33 -11.42
C LYS A 265 -5.34 -7.43 -12.21
N VAL A 266 -5.90 -6.60 -13.07
CA VAL A 266 -5.20 -5.60 -13.88
C VAL A 266 -5.68 -4.21 -13.51
N GLY A 267 -4.78 -3.24 -13.44
CA GLY A 267 -5.10 -1.85 -13.18
C GLY A 267 -4.07 -0.90 -13.76
N GLU A 268 -4.41 0.37 -13.76
CA GLU A 268 -3.54 1.48 -14.13
C GLU A 268 -2.92 2.12 -12.89
N HIS A 269 -1.73 2.67 -13.03
CA HIS A 269 -1.08 3.42 -11.96
C HIS A 269 -1.10 4.91 -12.28
N GLY A 270 -1.72 5.72 -11.40
CA GLY A 270 -1.67 7.18 -11.47
C GLY A 270 -2.55 7.82 -12.56
N HIS A 271 -3.68 7.24 -12.90
CA HIS A 271 -4.64 7.79 -13.87
C HIS A 271 -6.07 7.80 -13.31
N GLY A 272 -6.19 8.12 -12.01
CA GLY A 272 -7.48 8.21 -11.35
C GLY A 272 -8.14 9.57 -11.50
N ARG A 273 -9.45 9.61 -11.26
CA ARG A 273 -10.21 10.85 -11.12
C ARG A 273 -9.92 11.48 -9.77
N ILE A 274 -9.62 12.79 -9.77
CA ILE A 274 -9.44 13.54 -8.51
C ILE A 274 -10.76 13.58 -7.74
N THR A 275 -10.69 13.29 -6.45
CA THR A 275 -11.83 13.23 -5.53
C THR A 275 -11.39 13.55 -4.10
N THR A 276 -12.23 13.29 -3.12
CA THR A 276 -11.90 13.28 -1.70
C THR A 276 -12.23 11.91 -1.09
N GLY A 277 -11.89 11.71 0.18
CA GLY A 277 -12.29 10.50 0.91
C GLY A 277 -13.82 10.36 1.00
N ASP A 278 -14.52 11.49 1.15
CA ASP A 278 -15.98 11.52 1.34
C ASP A 278 -16.75 11.53 0.02
N ASP A 279 -16.22 12.19 -1.03
CA ASP A 279 -16.87 12.30 -2.35
C ASP A 279 -16.62 11.09 -3.27
N ARG A 280 -15.91 10.08 -2.80
CA ARG A 280 -15.74 8.84 -3.53
C ARG A 280 -17.09 8.20 -3.84
N ASP A 281 -17.42 8.06 -5.13
CA ASP A 281 -18.68 7.46 -5.60
C ASP A 281 -18.58 5.94 -5.85
N GLY A 282 -17.36 5.40 -5.98
CA GLY A 282 -17.14 3.98 -6.28
C GLY A 282 -17.46 3.60 -7.73
N ILE A 283 -17.75 4.57 -8.59
CA ILE A 283 -18.06 4.33 -10.01
C ILE A 283 -16.77 4.16 -10.80
N VAL A 284 -16.67 3.06 -11.52
CA VAL A 284 -15.51 2.75 -12.38
C VAL A 284 -15.54 3.64 -13.63
N ASP A 285 -14.41 4.25 -13.95
CA ASP A 285 -14.21 5.01 -15.18
C ASP A 285 -14.26 4.07 -16.40
N SER A 286 -15.13 4.38 -17.38
CA SER A 286 -15.29 3.60 -18.61
C SER A 286 -14.02 3.60 -19.47
N ALA A 287 -13.30 4.72 -19.51
CA ALA A 287 -12.05 4.80 -20.28
C ALA A 287 -10.95 3.93 -19.65
N ALA A 288 -10.86 3.85 -18.32
CA ALA A 288 -9.95 2.92 -17.64
C ALA A 288 -10.32 1.45 -17.92
N ARG A 289 -11.62 1.12 -17.96
CA ARG A 289 -12.10 -0.21 -18.35
C ARG A 289 -11.70 -0.55 -19.80
N GLU A 290 -11.89 0.37 -20.73
CA GLU A 290 -11.54 0.17 -22.14
C GLU A 290 -10.03 -0.06 -22.31
N ARG A 291 -9.19 0.72 -21.63
CA ARG A 291 -7.73 0.56 -21.68
C ARG A 291 -7.27 -0.76 -21.06
N ALA A 292 -7.83 -1.16 -19.92
CA ALA A 292 -7.52 -2.45 -19.29
C ALA A 292 -7.96 -3.63 -20.17
N THR A 293 -9.16 -3.55 -20.77
CA THR A 293 -9.68 -4.55 -21.72
C THR A 293 -8.78 -4.66 -22.96
N ALA A 294 -8.38 -3.53 -23.55
CA ALA A 294 -7.48 -3.50 -24.69
C ALA A 294 -6.11 -4.12 -24.33
N PHE A 295 -5.55 -3.76 -23.16
CA PHE A 295 -4.30 -4.35 -22.70
C PHE A 295 -4.39 -5.87 -22.53
N VAL A 296 -5.48 -6.37 -21.94
CA VAL A 296 -5.68 -7.82 -21.78
C VAL A 296 -5.80 -8.51 -23.13
N ARG A 297 -6.63 -7.98 -24.05
CA ARG A 297 -6.83 -8.55 -25.38
C ARG A 297 -5.51 -8.64 -26.17
N ASP A 298 -4.69 -7.59 -26.12
CA ASP A 298 -3.54 -7.44 -27.00
C ASP A 298 -2.22 -7.90 -26.31
N GLY A 299 -2.16 -7.85 -24.98
CA GLY A 299 -0.95 -8.09 -24.17
C GLY A 299 -0.96 -9.33 -23.31
N LEU A 300 -2.12 -9.96 -23.04
CA LEU A 300 -2.25 -11.08 -22.11
C LEU A 300 -3.01 -12.25 -22.73
N ARG A 301 -2.28 -13.11 -23.45
CA ARG A 301 -2.86 -14.24 -24.17
C ARG A 301 -3.48 -15.26 -23.22
N GLY A 302 -4.70 -15.70 -23.52
CA GLY A 302 -5.38 -16.73 -22.73
C GLY A 302 -6.10 -16.21 -21.48
N LEU A 303 -6.30 -14.91 -21.38
CA LEU A 303 -7.30 -14.30 -20.52
C LEU A 303 -8.53 -13.87 -21.35
N ASP A 304 -9.70 -13.94 -20.74
CA ASP A 304 -10.91 -13.32 -21.32
C ASP A 304 -10.77 -11.79 -21.20
N PRO A 305 -10.82 -11.03 -22.31
CA PRO A 305 -10.74 -9.58 -22.25
C PRO A 305 -11.98 -8.91 -21.64
N ALA A 306 -13.10 -9.63 -21.45
CA ALA A 306 -14.24 -9.13 -20.71
C ALA A 306 -13.96 -9.27 -19.17
N PRO A 307 -13.93 -8.16 -18.41
CA PRO A 307 -13.70 -8.26 -16.98
C PRO A 307 -14.86 -8.96 -16.26
N VAL A 308 -14.55 -9.89 -15.37
CA VAL A 308 -15.53 -10.59 -14.54
C VAL A 308 -15.80 -9.87 -13.22
N GLY A 309 -15.00 -8.89 -12.86
CA GLY A 309 -15.17 -8.07 -11.67
C GLY A 309 -14.43 -6.74 -11.78
N GLU A 310 -14.93 -5.76 -11.05
CA GLU A 310 -14.40 -4.39 -11.03
C GLU A 310 -14.34 -3.86 -9.61
N LEU A 311 -13.36 -3.05 -9.32
CA LEU A 311 -13.26 -2.36 -8.04
C LEU A 311 -12.63 -0.98 -8.20
N THR A 312 -12.94 -0.09 -7.27
CA THR A 312 -12.26 1.20 -7.14
C THR A 312 -11.46 1.25 -5.86
N CYS A 313 -10.37 2.01 -5.88
CA CYS A 313 -9.50 2.25 -4.74
C CYS A 313 -9.13 3.74 -4.69
N LEU A 314 -8.66 4.22 -3.54
CA LEU A 314 -8.15 5.58 -3.43
C LEU A 314 -6.62 5.56 -3.34
N TYR A 315 -5.96 6.43 -4.10
CA TYR A 315 -4.60 6.85 -3.84
C TYR A 315 -4.62 8.20 -3.11
N THR A 316 -3.66 8.42 -2.23
CA THR A 316 -3.39 9.71 -1.60
C THR A 316 -1.93 9.99 -1.85
N SER A 317 -1.65 10.88 -2.78
CA SER A 317 -0.31 11.08 -3.34
C SER A 317 0.21 12.50 -3.04
N THR A 318 1.49 12.58 -2.75
CA THR A 318 2.27 13.81 -2.80
C THR A 318 2.71 14.06 -4.25
N ALA A 319 3.15 15.27 -4.56
CA ALA A 319 3.65 15.61 -5.91
C ALA A 319 4.90 14.82 -6.33
N SER A 320 5.71 14.34 -5.36
CA SER A 320 6.93 13.55 -5.61
C SER A 320 6.70 12.04 -5.52
N ASP A 321 5.52 11.59 -5.16
CA ASP A 321 5.20 10.22 -4.73
C ASP A 321 5.95 9.75 -3.47
N ASP A 322 6.78 10.57 -2.86
CA ASP A 322 7.41 10.25 -1.57
C ASP A 322 6.38 10.29 -0.44
N PHE A 323 6.59 9.46 0.57
CA PHE A 323 5.73 9.40 1.75
C PHE A 323 5.92 10.63 2.65
N ILE A 324 4.92 10.93 3.46
CA ILE A 324 5.08 11.85 4.61
C ILE A 324 5.14 10.99 5.87
N LEU A 325 6.32 10.92 6.46
CA LEU A 325 6.61 10.21 7.70
C LEU A 325 7.39 11.17 8.61
N ASP A 326 6.68 12.03 9.31
CA ASP A 326 7.25 13.12 10.09
C ASP A 326 6.43 13.38 11.36
N ARG A 327 6.99 14.17 12.27
CA ARG A 327 6.32 14.57 13.49
C ARG A 327 6.33 16.08 13.65
N GLN A 328 5.15 16.65 13.92
CA GLN A 328 4.99 18.06 14.32
C GLN A 328 4.24 18.16 15.64
N GLY A 329 4.92 18.59 16.67
CA GLY A 329 4.35 18.65 18.03
C GLY A 329 3.91 17.27 18.53
N PRO A 330 2.65 17.11 18.98
CA PRO A 330 2.13 15.82 19.41
C PRO A 330 1.65 14.93 18.25
N PHE A 331 1.67 15.39 16.99
CA PHE A 331 1.15 14.66 15.84
C PHE A 331 2.27 14.01 15.04
N VAL A 332 2.17 12.70 14.82
CA VAL A 332 2.95 11.95 13.83
C VAL A 332 2.08 11.79 12.58
N ILE A 333 2.57 12.26 11.46
CA ILE A 333 1.92 12.14 10.17
C ILE A 333 2.42 10.86 9.49
N CYS A 334 1.50 9.93 9.21
CA CYS A 334 1.80 8.69 8.51
C CYS A 334 0.98 8.60 7.21
N SER A 335 1.41 9.34 6.17
CA SER A 335 0.83 9.29 4.82
C SER A 335 1.76 8.52 3.90
N ALA A 336 1.57 7.21 3.83
CA ALA A 336 2.42 6.28 3.10
C ALA A 336 1.63 5.53 2.03
N CYS A 337 0.97 6.26 1.13
CA CYS A 337 0.18 5.71 0.02
C CYS A 337 0.86 5.91 -1.34
N SER A 338 0.64 7.05 -2.00
CA SER A 338 1.16 7.39 -3.34
C SER A 338 1.10 6.21 -4.33
N GLY A 339 0.00 5.42 -4.27
CA GLY A 339 -0.20 4.24 -5.12
C GLY A 339 0.74 3.05 -4.89
N HIS A 340 1.77 3.18 -4.07
CA HIS A 340 2.77 2.11 -3.87
C HIS A 340 3.08 1.76 -2.41
N GLY A 341 2.34 2.29 -1.44
CA GLY A 341 2.62 2.17 -0.01
C GLY A 341 2.43 0.77 0.59
N ALA A 342 1.52 -0.05 0.07
CA ALA A 342 1.13 -1.32 0.69
C ALA A 342 2.31 -2.24 1.03
N LYS A 343 3.31 -2.35 0.15
CA LYS A 343 4.49 -3.19 0.36
C LYS A 343 5.40 -2.72 1.48
N PHE A 344 5.28 -1.46 1.89
CA PHE A 344 6.03 -0.85 2.98
C PHE A 344 5.28 -0.87 4.32
N ALA A 345 4.04 -1.35 4.38
CA ALA A 345 3.18 -1.19 5.54
C ALA A 345 3.84 -1.57 6.89
N PRO A 346 4.47 -2.73 7.07
CA PRO A 346 5.15 -3.02 8.33
C PRO A 346 6.30 -2.05 8.66
N LEU A 347 7.02 -1.58 7.63
CA LEU A 347 8.11 -0.61 7.80
C LEU A 347 7.57 0.77 8.16
N THR A 348 6.54 1.25 7.49
CA THR A 348 5.94 2.55 7.79
C THR A 348 5.33 2.59 9.19
N GLY A 349 4.80 1.45 9.66
CA GLY A 349 4.36 1.30 11.05
C GLY A 349 5.50 1.39 12.06
N GLU A 350 6.64 0.75 11.80
CA GLU A 350 7.85 0.86 12.65
C GLU A 350 8.37 2.30 12.69
N ILE A 351 8.46 2.96 11.52
CA ILE A 351 8.92 4.35 11.44
C ILE A 351 7.96 5.29 12.20
N ALA A 352 6.65 5.12 12.03
CA ALA A 352 5.67 5.92 12.76
C ALA A 352 5.77 5.70 14.29
N ALA A 353 6.03 4.46 14.72
CA ALA A 353 6.26 4.15 16.13
C ALA A 353 7.59 4.73 16.64
N ASP A 354 8.66 4.75 15.84
CA ASP A 354 9.92 5.41 16.18
C ASP A 354 9.71 6.92 16.37
N LEU A 355 9.03 7.59 15.42
CA LEU A 355 8.67 9.00 15.52
C LEU A 355 7.82 9.30 16.76
N ALA A 356 6.88 8.43 17.10
CA ALA A 356 6.05 8.55 18.30
C ALA A 356 6.90 8.48 19.58
N CYS A 357 7.97 7.68 19.58
CA CYS A 357 8.90 7.53 20.69
C CYS A 357 10.06 8.56 20.68
N GLY A 358 10.03 9.58 19.83
CA GLY A 358 11.04 10.64 19.77
C GLY A 358 12.20 10.35 18.81
N GLY A 359 12.07 9.35 17.93
CA GLY A 359 13.00 9.10 16.83
C GLY A 359 12.90 10.16 15.71
N ALA A 360 13.78 10.06 14.73
CA ALA A 360 13.82 10.94 13.55
C ALA A 360 13.22 10.25 12.30
N PRO A 361 12.78 11.03 11.30
CA PRO A 361 12.42 10.50 9.98
C PRO A 361 13.57 9.69 9.37
N PRO A 362 13.27 8.62 8.62
CA PRO A 362 14.29 7.73 8.05
C PRO A 362 15.11 8.38 6.94
N ASP A 363 14.57 9.40 6.32
CA ASP A 363 15.21 10.24 5.30
C ASP A 363 14.53 11.61 5.30
N HIS A 364 15.31 12.67 5.00
CA HIS A 364 14.77 14.04 4.95
C HIS A 364 13.65 14.19 3.91
N ARG A 365 13.65 13.38 2.84
CA ARG A 365 12.61 13.39 1.80
C ARG A 365 11.21 13.14 2.32
N PHE A 366 11.09 12.44 3.44
CA PHE A 366 9.81 12.10 4.06
C PHE A 366 9.33 13.13 5.09
N THR A 367 10.10 14.20 5.29
CA THR A 367 9.70 15.28 6.19
C THR A 367 8.71 16.24 5.53
N LEU A 368 7.87 16.86 6.34
CA LEU A 368 6.96 17.94 5.89
C LEU A 368 7.75 19.07 5.20
N ALA A 369 8.95 19.39 5.70
CA ALA A 369 9.79 20.44 5.14
C ALA A 369 10.28 20.14 3.72
N ALA A 370 10.49 18.89 3.38
CA ALA A 370 10.91 18.49 2.02
C ALA A 370 9.78 18.64 1.00
N HIS A 371 8.54 18.44 1.40
CA HIS A 371 7.35 18.56 0.54
C HIS A 371 6.82 20.00 0.41
N GLY A 372 7.29 20.93 1.22
CA GLY A 372 6.82 22.32 1.26
C GLY A 372 7.65 23.31 0.41
N ARG A 373 8.51 22.82 -0.48
CA ARG A 373 9.37 23.64 -1.37
C ARG A 373 8.83 23.73 -2.76
#